data_0adf841495ef5858c886beb8ef459f99
#
_entry.id   0adf841495ef5858c886beb8ef459f99
#
_cell.length_a   1.000
_cell.length_b   1.000
_cell.length_c   1.000
_cell.angle_alpha   90.00
_cell.angle_beta   90.00
_cell.angle_gamma   90.00
#
_symmetry.space_group_name_H-M   'P 1'
#
loop_
_entity.id
_entity.type
_entity.pdbx_description
1 polymer ?
#
loop_
_entity_poly.entity_id
_entity_poly.type
_entity_poly.pdbx_seq_one_letter_code
_entity_poly.pdbx_strand_id
1 'polypeptide(L)'
;MLVPLFPLLWLFFCYSFLGWVLETAVSAVRLHRYVDRSVLFGPLCACYGITAVLLTVGLPELRGNYFFLFLGSAICSTVVEWIAGHLLEKATHTRWWDYSNRRGNLDGYICVGAFLLWGVLGLAAVQWINPLLLALYRWLPPLVGEILLWVLLALLAADIAGTVLTLCGVRSSLPPLENLNS
;
A
#
# COMPACT_ATOMS: atom_id res chain seq x y z
N MET A 1 7.49 -11.50 20.37
CA MET A 1 8.80 -10.86 20.15
C MET A 1 8.62 -9.68 19.22
N LEU A 2 8.89 -8.45 19.67
CA LEU A 2 8.71 -7.25 18.85
C LEU A 2 9.70 -7.27 17.70
N VAL A 3 9.21 -7.10 16.46
CA VAL A 3 10.08 -6.97 15.29
C VAL A 3 10.80 -5.62 15.40
N PRO A 4 12.13 -5.55 15.23
CA PRO A 4 12.86 -4.29 15.28
C PRO A 4 12.35 -3.28 14.24
N LEU A 5 12.49 -1.99 14.54
CA LEU A 5 11.95 -0.90 13.71
C LEU A 5 12.49 -0.92 12.26
N PHE A 6 13.80 -1.08 12.10
CA PHE A 6 14.42 -1.02 10.76
C PHE A 6 13.93 -2.11 9.79
N PRO A 7 13.81 -3.39 10.18
CA PRO A 7 13.15 -4.41 9.36
C PRO A 7 11.69 -4.08 9.00
N LEU A 8 10.93 -3.44 9.89
CA LEU A 8 9.55 -3.01 9.58
C LEU A 8 9.54 -1.86 8.56
N LEU A 9 10.44 -0.89 8.68
CA LEU A 9 10.60 0.18 7.70
C LEU A 9 11.03 -0.37 6.34
N TRP A 10 11.93 -1.36 6.32
CA TRP A 10 12.30 -2.04 5.09
C TRP A 10 11.10 -2.69 4.40
N LEU A 11 10.30 -3.46 5.14
CA LEU A 11 9.06 -4.04 4.61
C LEU A 11 8.10 -2.95 4.11
N PHE A 12 7.91 -1.88 4.87
CA PHE A 12 7.06 -0.76 4.47
C PHE A 12 7.47 -0.21 3.10
N PHE A 13 8.74 0.12 2.88
CA PHE A 13 9.20 0.67 1.61
C PHE A 13 9.12 -0.34 0.47
N CYS A 14 9.51 -1.59 0.70
CA CYS A 14 9.42 -2.65 -0.31
C CYS A 14 7.98 -2.86 -0.76
N TYR A 15 7.03 -2.97 0.17
CA TYR A 15 5.62 -3.18 -0.20
C TYR A 15 4.96 -1.93 -0.77
N SER A 16 5.34 -0.73 -0.32
CA SER A 16 4.85 0.51 -0.93
C SER A 16 5.28 0.63 -2.38
N PHE A 17 6.52 0.26 -2.70
CA PHE A 17 7.03 0.23 -4.07
C PHE A 17 6.37 -0.88 -4.89
N LEU A 18 6.30 -2.11 -4.38
CA LEU A 18 5.64 -3.23 -5.05
C LEU A 18 4.15 -2.95 -5.31
N GLY A 19 3.48 -2.31 -4.37
CA GLY A 19 2.09 -1.88 -4.52
C GLY A 19 1.93 -0.86 -5.65
N TRP A 20 2.81 0.13 -5.72
CA TRP A 20 2.82 1.08 -6.83
C TRP A 20 3.05 0.39 -8.19
N VAL A 21 4.01 -0.53 -8.27
CA VAL A 21 4.26 -1.32 -9.49
C VAL A 21 3.01 -2.11 -9.88
N LEU A 22 2.37 -2.78 -8.93
CA LEU A 22 1.16 -3.58 -9.17
C LEU A 22 0.00 -2.70 -9.69
N GLU A 23 -0.30 -1.61 -9.01
CA GLU A 23 -1.38 -0.69 -9.38
C GLU A 23 -1.15 -0.06 -10.76
N THR A 24 0.06 0.40 -11.01
CA THR A 24 0.46 0.98 -12.29
C THR A 24 0.38 -0.04 -13.41
N ALA A 25 0.87 -1.27 -13.18
CA ALA A 25 0.80 -2.36 -14.15
C ALA A 25 -0.64 -2.77 -14.48
N VAL A 26 -1.48 -2.95 -13.44
CA VAL A 26 -2.91 -3.28 -13.63
C VAL A 26 -3.63 -2.17 -14.40
N SER A 27 -3.36 -0.90 -14.06
CA SER A 27 -3.95 0.24 -14.75
C SER A 27 -3.47 0.34 -16.20
N ALA A 28 -2.18 0.13 -16.45
CA ALA A 28 -1.63 0.13 -17.80
C ALA A 28 -2.26 -0.95 -18.69
N VAL A 29 -2.48 -2.16 -18.16
CA VAL A 29 -3.15 -3.25 -18.89
C VAL A 29 -4.61 -2.92 -19.16
N ARG A 30 -5.34 -2.36 -18.18
CA ARG A 30 -6.78 -2.05 -18.32
C ARG A 30 -7.03 -0.88 -19.27
N LEU A 31 -6.21 0.16 -19.18
CA LEU A 31 -6.41 1.43 -19.91
C LEU A 31 -5.58 1.53 -21.19
N HIS A 32 -4.74 0.52 -21.48
CA HIS A 32 -3.79 0.51 -22.59
C HIS A 32 -2.89 1.75 -22.67
N ARG A 33 -2.64 2.39 -21.53
CA ARG A 33 -1.76 3.56 -21.38
C ARG A 33 -1.12 3.57 -19.99
N TYR A 34 0.04 4.21 -19.88
CA TYR A 34 0.67 4.44 -18.58
C TYR A 34 -0.16 5.43 -17.78
N VAL A 35 -0.53 5.03 -16.56
CA VAL A 35 -1.20 5.90 -15.57
C VAL A 35 -0.50 5.69 -14.26
N ASP A 36 0.11 6.74 -13.72
CA ASP A 36 0.69 6.70 -12.39
C ASP A 36 -0.45 6.64 -11.36
N ARG A 37 -0.41 5.64 -10.50
CA ARG A 37 -1.42 5.37 -9.47
C ARG A 37 -0.93 5.76 -8.08
N SER A 38 0.16 6.51 -7.98
CA SER A 38 0.61 7.07 -6.71
C SER A 38 -0.17 8.34 -6.36
N VAL A 39 -0.53 8.47 -5.08
CA VAL A 39 -1.03 9.74 -4.50
C VAL A 39 0.14 10.67 -4.21
N LEU A 40 1.29 10.09 -3.92
CA LEU A 40 2.56 10.76 -3.70
C LEU A 40 3.23 11.07 -5.04
N PHE A 41 4.17 12.01 -5.06
CA PHE A 41 4.97 12.28 -6.27
C PHE A 41 5.93 11.14 -6.61
N GLY A 42 6.41 10.42 -5.58
CA GLY A 42 7.27 9.25 -5.74
C GLY A 42 6.51 7.96 -6.03
N PRO A 43 7.22 6.92 -6.49
CA PRO A 43 6.64 5.63 -6.86
C PRO A 43 6.31 4.78 -5.62
N LEU A 44 5.43 5.27 -4.76
CA LEU A 44 5.07 4.62 -3.50
C LEU A 44 3.55 4.60 -3.28
N CYS A 45 3.01 3.44 -3.02
CA CYS A 45 1.65 3.22 -2.53
C CYS A 45 1.68 2.90 -1.03
N ALA A 46 1.63 3.92 -0.17
CA ALA A 46 1.79 3.79 1.27
C ALA A 46 0.80 2.80 1.92
N CYS A 47 -0.41 2.64 1.38
CA CYS A 47 -1.41 1.70 1.88
C CYS A 47 -0.88 0.25 1.91
N TYR A 48 -0.15 -0.17 0.88
CA TYR A 48 0.47 -1.51 0.82
C TYR A 48 1.54 -1.69 1.89
N GLY A 49 2.39 -0.67 2.08
CA GLY A 49 3.42 -0.68 3.12
C GLY A 49 2.84 -0.73 4.53
N ILE A 50 1.84 0.11 4.81
CA ILE A 50 1.12 0.12 6.09
C ILE A 50 0.48 -1.25 6.35
N THR A 51 -0.23 -1.79 5.36
CA THR A 51 -0.87 -3.10 5.47
C THR A 51 0.16 -4.19 5.77
N ALA A 52 1.28 -4.23 5.05
CA ALA A 52 2.33 -5.23 5.27
C ALA A 52 2.92 -5.18 6.68
N VAL A 53 3.16 -3.98 7.21
CA VAL A 53 3.63 -3.79 8.59
C VAL A 53 2.58 -4.28 9.58
N LEU A 54 1.30 -3.91 9.41
CA LEU A 54 0.22 -4.34 10.28
C LEU A 54 0.06 -5.87 10.28
N LEU A 55 0.11 -6.52 9.11
CA LEU A 55 0.06 -7.98 9.02
C LEU A 55 1.27 -8.65 9.70
N THR A 56 2.46 -8.05 9.54
CA THR A 56 3.70 -8.60 10.12
C THR A 56 3.70 -8.55 11.64
N VAL A 57 3.17 -7.46 12.21
CA VAL A 57 3.12 -7.25 13.67
C VAL A 57 1.88 -7.89 14.30
N GLY A 58 0.74 -7.81 13.61
CA GLY A 58 -0.56 -8.20 14.16
C GLY A 58 -0.90 -9.69 14.02
N LEU A 59 -0.32 -10.39 13.03
CA LEU A 59 -0.70 -11.76 12.71
C LEU A 59 0.42 -12.82 12.82
N PRO A 60 1.50 -12.63 13.62
CA PRO A 60 2.59 -13.58 13.65
C PRO A 60 2.17 -14.96 14.19
N GLU A 61 1.20 -14.98 15.11
CA GLU A 61 0.70 -16.21 15.75
C GLU A 61 -0.16 -17.05 14.81
N LEU A 62 -0.74 -16.43 13.78
CA LEU A 62 -1.61 -17.12 12.81
C LEU A 62 -0.84 -17.83 11.69
N ARG A 63 0.50 -17.70 11.63
CA ARG A 63 1.33 -18.32 10.59
C ARG A 63 1.19 -19.85 10.50
N GLY A 64 0.88 -20.49 11.61
CA GLY A 64 0.67 -21.94 11.68
C GLY A 64 -0.68 -22.41 11.13
N ASN A 65 -1.62 -21.50 10.88
CA ASN A 65 -2.95 -21.84 10.38
C ASN A 65 -3.32 -20.94 9.19
N TYR A 66 -3.20 -21.49 8.00
CA TYR A 66 -3.43 -20.75 6.73
C TYR A 66 -4.84 -20.17 6.61
N PHE A 67 -5.85 -20.85 7.14
CA PHE A 67 -7.22 -20.35 7.09
C PHE A 67 -7.39 -19.08 7.93
N PHE A 68 -6.93 -19.09 9.19
CA PHE A 68 -7.01 -17.92 10.06
C PHE A 68 -6.09 -16.80 9.59
N LEU A 69 -4.92 -17.13 9.05
CA LEU A 69 -4.01 -16.13 8.47
C LEU A 69 -4.64 -15.46 7.23
N PHE A 70 -5.27 -16.24 6.34
CA PHE A 70 -6.02 -15.72 5.21
C PHE A 70 -7.13 -14.77 5.67
N LEU A 71 -7.97 -15.23 6.63
CA LEU A 71 -9.10 -14.44 7.12
C LEU A 71 -8.63 -13.14 7.83
N GLY A 72 -7.65 -13.24 8.71
CA GLY A 72 -7.06 -12.08 9.39
C GLY A 72 -6.42 -11.09 8.42
N SER A 73 -5.72 -11.60 7.39
CA SER A 73 -5.14 -10.76 6.34
C SER A 73 -6.23 -10.06 5.52
N ALA A 74 -7.28 -10.78 5.13
CA ALA A 74 -8.41 -10.21 4.39
C ALA A 74 -9.08 -9.08 5.18
N ILE A 75 -9.40 -9.32 6.44
CA ILE A 75 -10.04 -8.32 7.31
C ILE A 75 -9.13 -7.09 7.48
N CYS A 76 -7.87 -7.31 7.89
CA CYS A 76 -6.93 -6.21 8.16
C CYS A 76 -6.70 -5.35 6.90
N SER A 77 -6.42 -5.97 5.76
CA SER A 77 -6.18 -5.26 4.51
C SER A 77 -7.42 -4.51 4.01
N THR A 78 -8.61 -5.11 4.14
CA THR A 78 -9.87 -4.48 3.74
C THR A 78 -10.19 -3.27 4.62
N VAL A 79 -9.90 -3.32 5.92
CA VAL A 79 -10.06 -2.17 6.83
C VAL A 79 -9.12 -1.04 6.42
N VAL A 80 -7.85 -1.34 6.09
CA VAL A 80 -6.91 -0.33 5.60
C VAL A 80 -7.38 0.27 4.27
N GLU A 81 -7.86 -0.56 3.33
CA GLU A 81 -8.40 -0.11 2.05
C GLU A 81 -9.60 0.82 2.23
N TRP A 82 -10.52 0.46 3.13
CA TRP A 82 -11.70 1.28 3.43
C TRP A 82 -11.33 2.64 4.04
N ILE A 83 -10.43 2.64 5.03
CA ILE A 83 -9.94 3.88 5.65
C ILE A 83 -9.21 4.73 4.60
N ALA A 84 -8.32 4.14 3.81
CA ALA A 84 -7.57 4.84 2.78
C ALA A 84 -8.50 5.46 1.73
N GLY A 85 -9.53 4.73 1.28
CA GLY A 85 -10.51 5.23 0.32
C GLY A 85 -11.22 6.49 0.81
N HIS A 86 -11.71 6.46 2.05
CA HIS A 86 -12.38 7.61 2.67
C HIS A 86 -11.44 8.81 2.85
N LEU A 87 -10.21 8.56 3.33
CA LEU A 87 -9.23 9.62 3.53
C LEU A 87 -8.83 10.27 2.20
N LEU A 88 -8.58 9.46 1.16
CA LEU A 88 -8.22 9.95 -0.16
C LEU A 88 -9.35 10.74 -0.80
N GLU A 89 -10.59 10.24 -0.76
CA GLU A 89 -11.73 10.97 -1.32
C GLU A 89 -11.96 12.28 -0.59
N LYS A 90 -11.81 12.31 0.74
CA LYS A 90 -11.91 13.53 1.54
C LYS A 90 -10.79 14.53 1.20
N ALA A 91 -9.57 14.05 0.95
CA ALA A 91 -8.43 14.91 0.67
C ALA A 91 -8.37 15.39 -0.78
N THR A 92 -8.76 14.56 -1.74
CA THR A 92 -8.61 14.83 -3.19
C THR A 92 -9.93 15.18 -3.86
N HIS A 93 -11.08 15.04 -3.17
CA HIS A 93 -12.44 15.13 -3.73
C HIS A 93 -12.68 14.22 -4.93
N THR A 94 -11.87 13.16 -5.06
CA THR A 94 -11.90 12.22 -6.17
C THR A 94 -11.86 10.78 -5.63
N ARG A 95 -12.74 9.94 -6.17
CA ARG A 95 -12.77 8.51 -5.83
C ARG A 95 -11.72 7.78 -6.67
N TRP A 96 -10.69 7.25 -6.03
CA TRP A 96 -9.55 6.59 -6.68
C TRP A 96 -9.89 5.19 -7.21
N TRP A 97 -10.85 4.52 -6.59
CA TRP A 97 -11.46 3.27 -7.07
C TRP A 97 -12.91 3.24 -6.64
N ASP A 98 -13.74 2.53 -7.40
CA ASP A 98 -15.16 2.41 -7.14
C ASP A 98 -15.64 0.98 -7.41
N TYR A 99 -16.09 0.32 -6.35
CA TYR A 99 -16.69 -1.02 -6.39
C TYR A 99 -18.21 -1.00 -6.26
N SER A 100 -18.88 0.13 -6.44
CA SER A 100 -20.34 0.26 -6.25
C SER A 100 -21.12 -0.74 -7.09
N ASN A 101 -20.62 -1.11 -8.27
CA ASN A 101 -21.23 -2.09 -9.16
C ASN A 101 -20.80 -3.55 -8.87
N ARG A 102 -20.05 -3.81 -7.80
CA ARG A 102 -19.57 -5.15 -7.43
C ARG A 102 -20.42 -5.75 -6.33
N ARG A 103 -20.54 -7.11 -6.33
CA ARG A 103 -21.29 -7.85 -5.31
C ARG A 103 -20.68 -7.67 -3.93
N GLY A 104 -21.53 -7.42 -2.92
CA GLY A 104 -21.12 -7.26 -1.53
C GLY A 104 -20.19 -6.06 -1.34
N ASN A 105 -20.41 -4.98 -2.10
CA ASN A 105 -19.71 -3.73 -1.85
C ASN A 105 -20.22 -3.07 -0.56
N LEU A 106 -19.33 -2.35 0.11
CA LEU A 106 -19.64 -1.48 1.23
C LEU A 106 -19.11 -0.09 0.86
N ASP A 107 -20.02 0.88 0.77
CA ASP A 107 -19.76 2.28 0.41
C ASP A 107 -18.99 2.47 -0.92
N GLY A 108 -18.89 1.44 -1.76
CA GLY A 108 -18.11 1.43 -3.00
C GLY A 108 -16.59 1.34 -2.80
N TYR A 109 -16.08 1.30 -1.56
CA TYR A 109 -14.62 1.21 -1.30
C TYR A 109 -14.09 -0.20 -1.19
N ILE A 110 -14.91 -1.15 -0.77
CA ILE A 110 -14.57 -2.57 -0.63
C ILE A 110 -15.63 -3.45 -1.30
N CYS A 111 -15.25 -4.66 -1.68
CA CYS A 111 -16.17 -5.67 -2.18
C CYS A 111 -15.65 -7.09 -1.86
N VAL A 112 -16.52 -8.09 -1.97
CA VAL A 112 -16.14 -9.49 -1.70
C VAL A 112 -14.95 -9.95 -2.53
N GLY A 113 -14.87 -9.56 -3.81
CA GLY A 113 -13.75 -9.93 -4.66
C GLY A 113 -12.41 -9.34 -4.18
N ALA A 114 -12.40 -8.05 -3.78
CA ALA A 114 -11.23 -7.41 -3.20
C ALA A 114 -10.84 -8.06 -1.87
N PHE A 115 -11.81 -8.33 -0.99
CA PHE A 115 -11.60 -9.02 0.29
C PHE A 115 -10.88 -10.36 0.11
N LEU A 116 -11.35 -11.19 -0.82
CA LEU A 116 -10.71 -12.49 -1.10
C LEU A 116 -9.30 -12.32 -1.67
N LEU A 117 -9.11 -11.36 -2.58
CA LEU A 117 -7.80 -11.06 -3.15
C LEU A 117 -6.82 -10.62 -2.07
N TRP A 118 -7.22 -9.71 -1.17
CA TRP A 118 -6.41 -9.26 -0.05
C TRP A 118 -6.03 -10.39 0.91
N GLY A 119 -6.95 -11.34 1.13
CA GLY A 119 -6.65 -12.54 1.91
C GLY A 119 -5.54 -13.39 1.31
N VAL A 120 -5.58 -13.63 -0.01
CA VAL A 120 -4.54 -14.38 -0.73
C VAL A 120 -3.22 -13.63 -0.73
N LEU A 121 -3.23 -12.34 -1.06
CA LEU A 121 -2.01 -11.51 -1.09
C LEU A 121 -1.38 -11.39 0.30
N GLY A 122 -2.17 -11.21 1.35
CA GLY A 122 -1.68 -11.11 2.71
C GLY A 122 -1.11 -12.44 3.23
N LEU A 123 -1.76 -13.56 2.92
CA LEU A 123 -1.23 -14.88 3.22
C LEU A 123 0.13 -15.10 2.51
N ALA A 124 0.22 -14.77 1.22
CA ALA A 124 1.47 -14.85 0.46
C ALA A 124 2.56 -13.93 1.03
N ALA A 125 2.17 -12.71 1.40
CA ALA A 125 3.07 -11.74 2.02
C ALA A 125 3.69 -12.29 3.30
N VAL A 126 2.86 -12.74 4.25
CA VAL A 126 3.33 -13.17 5.57
C VAL A 126 4.12 -14.49 5.50
N GLN A 127 3.71 -15.43 4.64
CA GLN A 127 4.35 -16.75 4.59
C GLN A 127 5.63 -16.78 3.77
N TRP A 128 5.68 -16.07 2.64
CA TRP A 128 6.78 -16.23 1.70
C TRP A 128 7.52 -14.91 1.41
N ILE A 129 6.79 -13.82 1.16
CA ILE A 129 7.44 -12.58 0.70
C ILE A 129 8.18 -11.89 1.85
N ASN A 130 7.59 -11.81 3.06
CA ASN A 130 8.25 -11.21 4.23
C ASN A 130 9.57 -11.91 4.58
N PRO A 131 9.63 -13.27 4.69
CA PRO A 131 10.89 -13.96 4.94
C PRO A 131 11.95 -13.66 3.88
N LEU A 132 11.57 -13.59 2.60
CA LEU A 132 12.47 -13.26 1.50
C LEU A 132 13.01 -11.83 1.62
N LEU A 133 12.12 -10.85 1.79
CA LEU A 133 12.51 -9.44 1.91
C LEU A 133 13.38 -9.18 3.14
N LEU A 134 13.07 -9.84 4.27
CA LEU A 134 13.89 -9.77 5.47
C LEU A 134 15.24 -10.47 5.31
N ALA A 135 15.32 -11.52 4.50
CA ALA A 135 16.60 -12.14 4.15
C ALA A 135 17.45 -11.20 3.31
N LEU A 136 16.85 -10.52 2.32
CA LEU A 136 17.53 -9.49 1.52
C LEU A 136 18.05 -8.33 2.39
N TYR A 137 17.24 -7.87 3.35
CA TYR A 137 17.68 -6.84 4.29
C TYR A 137 18.91 -7.26 5.10
N ARG A 138 18.97 -8.52 5.56
CA ARG A 138 20.09 -9.05 6.32
C ARG A 138 21.38 -9.22 5.52
N TRP A 139 21.32 -9.21 4.19
CA TRP A 139 22.51 -9.23 3.31
C TRP A 139 23.16 -7.85 3.21
N LEU A 140 22.44 -6.77 3.51
CA LEU A 140 23.00 -5.43 3.54
C LEU A 140 23.91 -5.28 4.76
N PRO A 141 25.09 -4.63 4.63
CA PRO A 141 25.85 -4.20 5.79
C PRO A 141 24.95 -3.31 6.68
N PRO A 142 24.96 -3.50 8.01
CA PRO A 142 24.01 -2.80 8.90
C PRO A 142 24.00 -1.27 8.70
N LEU A 143 25.18 -0.66 8.63
CA LEU A 143 25.32 0.79 8.41
C LEU A 143 24.68 1.24 7.09
N VAL A 144 24.86 0.46 6.01
CA VAL A 144 24.27 0.77 4.68
C VAL A 144 22.77 0.68 4.75
N GLY A 145 22.23 -0.38 5.38
CA GLY A 145 20.78 -0.55 5.57
C GLY A 145 20.15 0.59 6.36
N GLU A 146 20.79 1.03 7.44
CA GLU A 146 20.30 2.14 8.26
C GLU A 146 20.34 3.46 7.50
N ILE A 147 21.46 3.80 6.86
CA ILE A 147 21.58 5.03 6.05
C ILE A 147 20.53 5.05 4.94
N LEU A 148 20.37 3.93 4.21
CA LEU A 148 19.35 3.81 3.15
C LEU A 148 17.95 4.10 3.67
N LEU A 149 17.58 3.52 4.81
CA LEU A 149 16.25 3.72 5.41
C LEU A 149 16.02 5.16 5.89
N TRP A 150 17.04 5.80 6.46
CA TRP A 150 16.95 7.22 6.82
C TRP A 150 16.79 8.13 5.61
N VAL A 151 17.50 7.85 4.50
CA VAL A 151 17.34 8.58 3.24
C VAL A 151 15.94 8.38 2.68
N LEU A 152 15.43 7.15 2.64
CA LEU A 152 14.07 6.86 2.19
C LEU A 152 12.99 7.54 3.05
N LEU A 153 13.19 7.59 4.38
CA LEU A 153 12.29 8.33 5.27
C LEU A 153 12.31 9.83 5.00
N ALA A 154 13.48 10.41 4.78
CA ALA A 154 13.61 11.84 4.45
C ALA A 154 12.91 12.15 3.11
N LEU A 155 13.10 11.31 2.09
CA LEU A 155 12.43 11.44 0.79
C LEU A 155 10.92 11.30 0.93
N LEU A 156 10.43 10.33 1.70
CA LEU A 156 9.00 10.16 1.96
C LEU A 156 8.41 11.38 2.69
N ALA A 157 9.11 11.91 3.69
CA ALA A 157 8.66 13.10 4.40
C ALA A 157 8.58 14.34 3.48
N ALA A 158 9.56 14.52 2.61
CA ALA A 158 9.56 15.59 1.61
C ALA A 158 8.42 15.43 0.59
N ASP A 159 8.17 14.19 0.16
CA ASP A 159 7.10 13.86 -0.77
C ASP A 159 5.71 14.10 -0.13
N ILE A 160 5.49 13.64 1.09
CA ILE A 160 4.24 13.93 1.84
C ILE A 160 4.04 15.43 1.99
N ALA A 161 5.07 16.18 2.38
CA ALA A 161 4.98 17.63 2.52
C ALA A 161 4.60 18.30 1.19
N GLY A 162 5.26 17.91 0.09
CA GLY A 162 4.95 18.41 -1.25
C GLY A 162 3.52 18.10 -1.68
N THR A 163 3.05 16.86 -1.44
CA THR A 163 1.69 16.41 -1.75
C THR A 163 0.65 17.20 -0.95
N VAL A 164 0.86 17.36 0.36
CA VAL A 164 -0.05 18.14 1.22
C VAL A 164 -0.11 19.60 0.78
N LEU A 165 1.02 20.25 0.50
CA LEU A 165 1.05 21.62 0.00
C LEU A 165 0.28 21.78 -1.32
N THR A 166 0.35 20.79 -2.19
CA THR A 166 -0.38 20.77 -3.45
C THR A 166 -1.89 20.62 -3.21
N LEU A 167 -2.29 19.68 -2.35
CA LEU A 167 -3.70 19.45 -2.02
C LEU A 167 -4.33 20.64 -1.28
N CYS A 168 -3.56 21.36 -0.46
CA CYS A 168 -4.02 22.57 0.21
C CYS A 168 -4.13 23.81 -0.70
N GLY A 169 -3.93 23.67 -2.01
CA GLY A 169 -4.08 24.76 -2.98
C GLY A 169 -2.92 25.76 -3.01
N VAL A 170 -1.83 25.49 -2.33
CA VAL A 170 -0.63 26.33 -2.34
C VAL A 170 0.11 26.24 -3.67
N ARG A 171 -0.19 25.21 -4.47
CA ARG A 171 0.40 24.99 -5.80
C ARG A 171 -0.66 24.56 -6.81
N SER A 172 -1.10 25.49 -7.63
CA SER A 172 -2.15 25.33 -8.66
C SER A 172 -1.69 24.63 -9.95
N SER A 173 -0.89 23.56 -9.90
CA SER A 173 -0.31 22.97 -11.11
C SER A 173 -0.28 21.45 -11.16
N LEU A 174 -1.31 20.78 -10.64
CA LEU A 174 -1.56 19.38 -11.06
C LEU A 174 -2.59 19.40 -12.19
N PRO A 175 -2.37 18.68 -13.31
CA PRO A 175 -3.42 18.50 -14.30
C PRO A 175 -4.61 17.82 -13.60
N PRO A 176 -5.85 18.22 -13.89
CA PRO A 176 -7.02 17.57 -13.32
C PRO A 176 -6.98 16.09 -13.69
N LEU A 177 -7.25 15.23 -12.71
CA LEU A 177 -7.43 13.79 -12.90
C LEU A 177 -8.76 13.53 -13.65
N GLU A 178 -9.05 14.35 -14.64
CA GLU A 178 -10.21 14.23 -15.50
C GLU A 178 -10.07 12.97 -16.36
N ASN A 179 -11.06 12.10 -16.28
CA ASN A 179 -11.33 10.95 -17.12
C ASN A 179 -10.64 9.61 -16.76
N LEU A 180 -10.76 9.18 -15.50
CA LEU A 180 -10.53 7.77 -15.16
C LEU A 180 -11.81 6.90 -15.25
N ASN A 181 -12.97 7.49 -15.62
CA ASN A 181 -14.28 6.82 -15.66
C ASN A 181 -14.91 6.74 -17.05
N SER A 182 -14.15 6.93 -18.12
CA SER A 182 -14.63 6.68 -19.48
C SER A 182 -13.97 5.46 -20.11
#